data_abf5b2bbfe33d3c5ca9b93493652303d
#
_entry.id   abf5b2bbfe33d3c5ca9b93493652303d
#
_cell.length_a   1.000
_cell.length_b   1.000
_cell.length_c   1.000
_cell.angle_alpha   90.00
_cell.angle_beta   90.00
_cell.angle_gamma   90.00
#
_symmetry.space_group_name_H-M   'P 1'
#
loop_
_entity.id
_entity.type
_entity.pdbx_description
1 polymer ?
#
loop_
_entity_poly.entity_id
_entity_poly.type
_entity_poly.pdbx_seq_one_letter_code
_entity_poly.pdbx_strand_id
1 'polypeptide(L)'
;MADAYIIDAARSPRGIGKLGKGALAEFHPSRLLAKVFEGIAERNDLNTDDIDDVVVGCSSQVDKQGSCVGRMAALDAGWSTRASAVTLDRFCGSGITSVNLAAANIMSGMD
;
A
#
# COMPACT_ATOMS: atom_id res chain seq x y z
N MET A 1 -17.54 -13.18 -14.62
CA MET A 1 -16.64 -12.88 -13.51
C MET A 1 -15.21 -12.86 -14.05
N ALA A 2 -14.48 -11.80 -13.82
CA ALA A 2 -13.08 -11.71 -14.22
C ALA A 2 -12.19 -12.48 -13.23
N ASP A 3 -11.02 -12.87 -13.66
CA ASP A 3 -9.99 -13.44 -12.78
C ASP A 3 -9.10 -12.33 -12.24
N ALA A 4 -8.67 -12.47 -10.99
CA ALA A 4 -7.69 -11.58 -10.38
C ALA A 4 -6.33 -12.30 -10.31
N TYR A 5 -5.28 -11.62 -10.72
CA TYR A 5 -3.92 -12.17 -10.75
C TYR A 5 -2.99 -11.39 -9.85
N ILE A 6 -2.10 -12.09 -9.16
CA ILE A 6 -0.95 -11.46 -8.49
C ILE A 6 0.19 -11.39 -9.51
N ILE A 7 0.53 -10.19 -9.92
CA ILE A 7 1.56 -9.96 -10.94
C ILE A 7 2.95 -9.89 -10.31
N ASP A 8 3.06 -9.22 -9.15
CA ASP A 8 4.34 -9.05 -8.45
C ASP A 8 4.09 -8.82 -6.96
N ALA A 9 5.14 -8.92 -6.17
CA ALA A 9 5.13 -8.64 -4.75
C ALA A 9 6.47 -8.03 -4.33
N ALA A 10 6.41 -7.04 -3.45
CA ALA A 10 7.59 -6.37 -2.90
C ALA A 10 7.36 -6.04 -1.43
N ARG A 11 8.43 -5.96 -0.67
CA ARG A 11 8.38 -5.53 0.72
C ARG A 11 9.64 -4.76 1.10
N SER A 12 9.54 -3.93 2.13
CA SER A 12 10.72 -3.38 2.79
C SER A 12 11.43 -4.44 3.63
N PRO A 13 12.70 -4.25 3.99
CA PRO A 13 13.29 -5.04 5.06
C PRO A 13 12.54 -4.82 6.37
N ARG A 14 12.68 -5.76 7.28
CA ARG A 14 12.13 -5.62 8.64
C ARG A 14 13.11 -4.86 9.51
N GLY A 15 12.57 -4.08 10.43
CA GLY A 15 13.34 -3.39 11.46
C GLY A 15 12.84 -3.72 12.84
N ILE A 16 13.66 -3.54 13.86
CA ILE A 16 13.25 -3.63 15.25
C ILE A 16 12.32 -2.44 15.53
N GLY A 17 11.14 -2.70 16.07
CA GLY A 17 10.16 -1.66 16.42
C GLY A 17 10.52 -0.91 17.71
N LYS A 18 11.73 -0.39 17.79
CA LYS A 18 12.22 0.29 18.98
C LYS A 18 12.97 1.56 18.61
N LEU A 19 12.53 2.69 19.15
CA LEU A 19 13.20 3.97 18.95
C LEU A 19 14.67 3.90 19.36
N GLY A 20 15.54 4.51 18.57
CA GLY A 20 16.99 4.55 18.78
C GLY A 20 17.72 3.26 18.41
N LYS A 21 17.01 2.17 18.06
CA LYS A 21 17.61 0.88 17.69
C LYS A 21 17.11 0.34 16.35
N GLY A 22 15.86 0.60 16.00
CA GLY A 22 15.27 0.10 14.76
C GLY A 22 15.83 0.83 13.55
N ALA A 23 16.28 0.08 12.55
CA ALA A 23 16.81 0.64 11.30
C ALA A 23 15.78 1.46 10.52
N LEU A 24 14.49 1.19 10.71
CA LEU A 24 13.38 1.88 10.04
C LEU A 24 12.68 2.90 10.95
N ALA A 25 13.11 3.07 12.20
CA ALA A 25 12.43 3.89 13.19
C ALA A 25 12.33 5.38 12.82
N GLU A 26 13.30 5.89 12.04
CA GLU A 26 13.33 7.28 11.59
C GLU A 26 12.49 7.53 10.33
N PHE A 27 12.00 6.49 9.66
CA PHE A 27 11.16 6.64 8.48
C PHE A 27 9.73 7.02 8.89
N HIS A 28 9.18 8.00 8.21
CA HIS A 28 7.75 8.25 8.29
C HIS A 28 7.01 7.07 7.62
N PRO A 29 5.92 6.54 8.21
CA PRO A 29 5.23 5.38 7.66
C PRO A 29 4.81 5.53 6.20
N SER A 30 4.27 6.68 5.80
CA SER A 30 3.92 6.93 4.41
C SER A 30 5.13 6.90 3.49
N ARG A 31 6.28 7.40 3.94
CA ARG A 31 7.52 7.37 3.15
C ARG A 31 8.06 5.96 2.99
N LEU A 32 7.97 5.14 4.03
CA LEU A 32 8.37 3.74 3.96
C LEU A 32 7.51 2.97 2.95
N LEU A 33 6.20 3.16 3.01
CA LEU A 33 5.27 2.53 2.06
C LEU A 33 5.50 3.08 0.63
N ALA A 34 5.74 4.39 0.49
CA ALA A 34 6.05 5.00 -0.80
C ALA A 34 7.28 4.35 -1.46
N LYS A 35 8.30 3.99 -0.68
CA LYS A 35 9.48 3.28 -1.21
C LYS A 35 9.13 1.91 -1.79
N VAL A 36 8.20 1.20 -1.16
CA VAL A 36 7.71 -0.07 -1.70
C VAL A 36 6.94 0.16 -3.00
N PHE A 37 6.09 1.18 -3.05
CA PHE A 37 5.35 1.55 -4.26
C PHE A 37 6.28 1.96 -5.40
N GLU A 38 7.27 2.81 -5.13
CA GLU A 38 8.29 3.20 -6.10
C GLU A 38 9.00 1.97 -6.67
N GLY A 39 9.43 1.06 -5.81
CA GLY A 39 10.16 -0.14 -6.20
C GLY A 39 9.34 -1.07 -7.08
N ILE A 40 8.08 -1.32 -6.75
CA ILE A 40 7.22 -2.21 -7.53
C ILE A 40 6.85 -1.59 -8.89
N ALA A 41 6.62 -0.29 -8.93
CA ALA A 41 6.32 0.43 -10.17
C ALA A 41 7.52 0.44 -11.12
N GLU A 42 8.70 0.76 -10.60
CA GLU A 42 9.94 0.79 -11.38
C GLU A 42 10.28 -0.60 -11.94
N ARG A 43 10.21 -1.62 -11.10
CA ARG A 43 10.55 -3.00 -11.48
C ARG A 43 9.66 -3.56 -12.58
N ASN A 44 8.43 -3.11 -12.67
CA ASN A 44 7.44 -3.57 -13.64
C ASN A 44 7.16 -2.58 -14.77
N ASP A 45 7.89 -1.48 -14.82
CA ASP A 45 7.64 -0.38 -15.77
C ASP A 45 6.15 0.01 -15.77
N LEU A 46 5.58 0.17 -14.59
CA LEU A 46 4.15 0.38 -14.40
C LEU A 46 3.76 1.81 -14.76
N ASN A 47 2.79 1.94 -15.67
CA ASN A 47 2.11 3.21 -15.87
C ASN A 47 1.08 3.41 -14.75
N THR A 48 1.33 4.32 -13.84
CA THR A 48 0.46 4.52 -12.67
C THR A 48 -0.89 5.16 -13.01
N ASP A 49 -1.08 5.67 -14.23
CA ASP A 49 -2.41 6.08 -14.71
C ASP A 49 -3.36 4.91 -14.94
N ASP A 50 -2.83 3.69 -15.03
CA ASP A 50 -3.61 2.48 -15.23
C ASP A 50 -4.06 1.82 -13.91
N ILE A 51 -3.77 2.46 -12.77
CA ILE A 51 -4.16 1.97 -11.45
C ILE A 51 -5.53 2.54 -11.11
N ASP A 52 -6.50 1.66 -10.89
CA ASP A 52 -7.85 2.05 -10.49
C ASP A 52 -7.92 2.37 -9.00
N ASP A 53 -7.34 1.52 -8.14
CA ASP A 53 -7.38 1.73 -6.70
C ASP A 53 -6.11 1.22 -5.99
N VAL A 54 -5.89 1.74 -4.80
CA VAL A 54 -4.79 1.34 -3.89
C VAL A 54 -5.40 0.93 -2.56
N VAL A 55 -5.37 -0.35 -2.24
CA VAL A 55 -6.00 -0.88 -1.03
C VAL A 55 -4.92 -1.26 -0.01
N VAL A 56 -4.88 -0.53 1.09
CA VAL A 56 -3.82 -0.68 2.10
C VAL A 56 -4.40 -1.10 3.44
N GLY A 57 -3.79 -2.11 4.07
CA GLY A 57 -4.09 -2.52 5.43
C GLY A 57 -3.21 -1.80 6.45
N CYS A 58 -3.83 -1.19 7.46
CA CYS A 58 -3.13 -0.55 8.56
C CYS A 58 -3.96 -0.65 9.83
N SER A 59 -3.46 -1.39 10.84
CA SER A 59 -4.19 -1.65 12.07
C SER A 59 -4.14 -0.50 13.08
N SER A 60 -3.21 0.45 12.92
CA SER A 60 -3.03 1.57 13.85
C SER A 60 -3.05 2.89 13.09
N GLN A 61 -4.25 3.33 12.70
CA GLN A 61 -4.43 4.54 11.90
C GLN A 61 -4.46 5.80 12.77
N VAL A 62 -3.38 6.02 13.52
CA VAL A 62 -3.22 7.18 14.43
C VAL A 62 -1.89 7.88 14.14
N ASP A 63 -1.81 9.16 14.51
CA ASP A 63 -0.62 10.00 14.32
C ASP A 63 -0.09 9.90 12.87
N LYS A 64 1.16 9.52 12.73
CA LYS A 64 1.85 9.40 11.44
C LYS A 64 1.26 8.33 10.52
N GLN A 65 0.47 7.41 11.04
CA GLN A 65 -0.21 6.36 10.28
C GLN A 65 -1.67 6.70 10.00
N GLY A 66 -2.12 7.88 10.41
CA GLY A 66 -3.47 8.39 10.14
C GLY A 66 -3.61 9.00 8.77
N SER A 67 -4.77 9.61 8.53
CA SER A 67 -5.08 10.37 7.31
C SER A 67 -4.89 9.57 6.02
N CYS A 68 -5.37 8.35 6.00
CA CYS A 68 -5.28 7.46 4.85
C CYS A 68 -3.84 7.28 4.35
N VAL A 69 -3.02 6.57 5.14
CA VAL A 69 -1.61 6.35 4.83
C VAL A 69 -1.38 5.78 3.41
N GLY A 70 -2.31 4.98 2.91
CA GLY A 70 -2.24 4.45 1.53
C GLY A 70 -2.27 5.55 0.49
N ARG A 71 -3.18 6.52 0.63
CA ARG A 71 -3.26 7.65 -0.30
C ARG A 71 -2.03 8.55 -0.17
N MET A 72 -1.60 8.85 1.04
CA MET A 72 -0.41 9.66 1.27
C MET A 72 0.83 9.02 0.65
N ALA A 73 0.99 7.72 0.81
CA ALA A 73 2.12 6.98 0.24
C ALA A 73 2.10 6.95 -1.30
N ALA A 74 0.94 6.77 -1.90
CA ALA A 74 0.81 6.78 -3.36
C ALA A 74 1.19 8.15 -3.94
N LEU A 75 0.74 9.23 -3.32
CA LEU A 75 1.12 10.59 -3.72
C LEU A 75 2.61 10.85 -3.50
N ASP A 76 3.16 10.43 -2.37
CA ASP A 76 4.58 10.58 -2.05
C ASP A 76 5.48 9.77 -3.01
N ALA A 77 5.00 8.63 -3.49
CA ALA A 77 5.67 7.82 -4.49
C ALA A 77 5.60 8.42 -5.91
N GLY A 78 4.87 9.51 -6.08
CA GLY A 78 4.70 10.15 -7.40
C GLY A 78 3.74 9.39 -8.31
N TRP A 79 2.88 8.52 -7.75
CA TRP A 79 1.87 7.82 -8.54
C TRP A 79 0.79 8.77 -9.04
N SER A 80 0.11 8.39 -10.10
CA SER A 80 -0.95 9.20 -10.68
C SER A 80 -2.00 9.62 -9.66
N THR A 81 -2.42 10.88 -9.72
CA THR A 81 -3.50 11.40 -8.87
C THR A 81 -4.87 10.81 -9.23
N ARG A 82 -4.97 10.08 -10.34
CA ARG A 82 -6.20 9.40 -10.77
C ARG A 82 -6.51 8.16 -9.92
N ALA A 83 -5.47 7.46 -9.43
CA ALA A 83 -5.66 6.31 -8.56
C ALA A 83 -6.18 6.77 -7.20
N SER A 84 -7.32 6.27 -6.78
CA SER A 84 -7.81 6.50 -5.43
C SER A 84 -7.09 5.56 -4.45
N ALA A 85 -7.36 5.73 -3.16
CA ALA A 85 -6.82 4.81 -2.16
C ALA A 85 -7.75 4.69 -0.97
N VAL A 86 -7.80 3.51 -0.40
CA VAL A 86 -8.46 3.22 0.87
C VAL A 86 -7.47 2.60 1.83
N THR A 87 -7.57 2.97 3.09
CA THR A 87 -6.83 2.31 4.18
C THR A 87 -7.85 1.67 5.11
N LEU A 88 -7.72 0.36 5.32
CA LEU A 88 -8.65 -0.41 6.13
C LEU A 88 -7.98 -0.99 7.36
N ASP A 89 -8.78 -1.27 8.37
CA ASP A 89 -8.34 -1.88 9.62
C ASP A 89 -9.14 -3.16 9.91
N ARG A 90 -8.43 -4.26 10.02
CA ARG A 90 -8.92 -5.53 10.57
C ARG A 90 -7.84 -6.09 11.49
N PHE A 91 -7.32 -5.26 12.38
CA PHE A 91 -6.22 -5.61 13.28
C PHE A 91 -5.09 -6.31 12.52
N CYS A 92 -4.55 -7.41 13.04
CA CYS A 92 -3.44 -8.14 12.41
C CYS A 92 -3.81 -8.78 11.06
N GLY A 93 -5.08 -8.86 10.71
CA GLY A 93 -5.57 -9.37 9.42
C GLY A 93 -5.71 -8.30 8.32
N SER A 94 -5.32 -7.06 8.57
CA SER A 94 -5.53 -5.96 7.62
C SER A 94 -4.85 -6.19 6.27
N GLY A 95 -3.63 -6.72 6.27
CA GLY A 95 -2.90 -7.00 5.03
C GLY A 95 -3.56 -8.08 4.18
N ILE A 96 -4.05 -9.15 4.80
CA ILE A 96 -4.77 -10.21 4.08
C ILE A 96 -6.08 -9.66 3.53
N THR A 97 -6.81 -8.87 4.33
CA THR A 97 -8.08 -8.29 3.92
C THR A 97 -7.91 -7.31 2.76
N SER A 98 -6.85 -6.50 2.75
CA SER A 98 -6.60 -5.55 1.65
C SER A 98 -6.38 -6.28 0.33
N VAL A 99 -5.61 -7.36 0.31
CA VAL A 99 -5.41 -8.17 -0.90
C VAL A 99 -6.71 -8.83 -1.36
N ASN A 100 -7.46 -9.40 -0.43
CA ASN A 100 -8.74 -10.03 -0.74
C ASN A 100 -9.75 -9.03 -1.29
N LEU A 101 -9.79 -7.82 -0.73
CA LEU A 101 -10.70 -6.78 -1.21
C LEU A 101 -10.34 -6.34 -2.63
N ALA A 102 -9.07 -6.09 -2.91
CA ALA A 102 -8.61 -5.74 -4.25
C ALA A 102 -8.96 -6.85 -5.26
N ALA A 103 -8.73 -8.11 -4.91
CA ALA A 103 -9.10 -9.23 -5.77
C ALA A 103 -10.61 -9.29 -6.01
N ALA A 104 -11.42 -9.09 -4.96
CA ALA A 104 -12.88 -9.09 -5.07
C ALA A 104 -13.39 -7.95 -5.97
N ASN A 105 -12.78 -6.76 -5.88
CA ASN A 105 -13.15 -5.63 -6.74
C ASN A 105 -12.90 -5.97 -8.22
N ILE A 106 -11.75 -6.53 -8.54
CA ILE A 106 -11.44 -6.96 -9.91
C ILE A 106 -12.44 -8.04 -10.38
N MET A 107 -12.67 -9.06 -9.55
CA MET A 107 -13.55 -10.16 -9.90
C MET A 107 -15.02 -9.75 -10.07
N SER A 108 -15.46 -8.72 -9.36
CA SER A 108 -16.82 -8.16 -9.46
C SER A 108 -16.99 -7.18 -10.60
N GLY A 109 -15.91 -6.72 -11.22
CA GLY A 109 -15.93 -5.69 -12.24
C GLY A 109 -16.08 -4.26 -11.68
N MET A 110 -15.74 -4.05 -10.41
CA MET A 110 -15.75 -2.74 -9.78
C MET A 110 -14.52 -1.93 -10.21
N ASP A 111 -13.38 -2.60 -10.35
CA ASP A 111 -12.11 -2.06 -10.79
C ASP A 111 -11.66 -2.70 -12.11
#